data_8c492d86cec982cea8b9c1358e4550e1
#
_entry.id   8c492d86cec982cea8b9c1358e4550e1
#
_cell.length_a   1.000
_cell.length_b   1.000
_cell.length_c   1.000
_cell.angle_alpha   90.00
_cell.angle_beta   90.00
_cell.angle_gamma   90.00
#
_symmetry.space_group_name_H-M   'P 1'
#
loop_
_entity.id
_entity.type
_entity.pdbx_description
1 polymer ?
#
loop_
_entity_poly.entity_id
_entity_poly.type
_entity_poly.pdbx_seq_one_letter_code
_entity_poly.pdbx_strand_id
1 'polypeptide(L)'
;MKETSVRQQLMQEYGFFAPVDAIVAPRAYAVVADGTGAVERVRALLTLHGIRTERVTGPRAVAAEAVVPGGLARSERATQGHDEIRLVNSRRQRRTLSLPTGSLIVPMDQPLARLAFHLLEPISDDGLVTWNFLDEWLIEGKDAPIFRVTQ
;
A
#
# COMPACT_ATOMS: atom_id res chain seq x y z
N MET A 1 11.91 -21.80 -45.84
CA MET A 1 11.73 -20.46 -46.43
C MET A 1 13.02 -19.68 -46.27
N LYS A 2 13.66 -19.22 -47.33
CA LYS A 2 14.83 -18.33 -47.23
C LYS A 2 14.33 -16.89 -47.19
N GLU A 3 14.69 -16.17 -46.15
CA GLU A 3 14.43 -14.74 -46.04
C GLU A 3 15.28 -14.01 -47.10
N THR A 4 14.63 -13.37 -48.05
CA THR A 4 15.28 -12.84 -49.25
C THR A 4 15.58 -11.35 -49.22
N SER A 5 15.15 -10.64 -48.15
CA SER A 5 15.52 -9.22 -47.97
C SER A 5 15.39 -8.75 -46.51
N VAL A 6 16.38 -8.03 -46.03
CA VAL A 6 16.31 -7.27 -44.78
C VAL A 6 15.84 -5.84 -45.12
N ARG A 7 14.74 -5.39 -44.56
CA ARG A 7 14.22 -4.05 -44.73
C ARG A 7 14.49 -3.24 -43.47
N GLN A 8 15.19 -2.14 -43.57
CA GLN A 8 15.29 -1.18 -42.46
C GLN A 8 13.96 -0.45 -42.29
N GLN A 9 13.44 -0.48 -41.07
CA GLN A 9 12.22 0.21 -40.70
C GLN A 9 12.53 1.12 -39.50
N LEU A 10 12.16 2.41 -39.60
CA LEU A 10 12.19 3.33 -38.47
C LEU A 10 11.10 2.90 -37.48
N MET A 11 11.51 2.59 -36.25
CA MET A 11 10.62 2.28 -35.14
C MET A 11 10.84 3.30 -34.05
N GLN A 12 9.77 3.70 -33.37
CA GLN A 12 9.90 4.47 -32.14
C GLN A 12 10.41 3.54 -31.03
N GLU A 13 11.51 3.95 -30.41
CA GLU A 13 12.06 3.22 -29.27
C GLU A 13 11.44 3.77 -27.99
N TYR A 14 10.74 2.92 -27.25
CA TYR A 14 10.17 3.21 -25.94
C TYR A 14 11.10 2.71 -24.82
N GLY A 15 12.39 2.99 -24.93
CA GLY A 15 13.42 2.52 -24.00
C GLY A 15 13.53 3.29 -22.68
N PHE A 16 12.85 4.43 -22.56
CA PHE A 16 12.93 5.28 -21.37
C PHE A 16 11.56 5.44 -20.72
N PHE A 17 11.42 4.85 -19.52
CA PHE A 17 10.27 5.05 -18.67
C PHE A 17 10.67 5.97 -17.51
N ALA A 18 10.08 7.15 -17.42
CA ALA A 18 10.17 8.00 -16.23
C ALA A 18 8.90 7.79 -15.37
N PRO A 19 9.03 7.65 -14.06
CA PRO A 19 7.85 7.58 -13.20
C PRO A 19 7.09 8.91 -13.26
N VAL A 20 5.81 8.86 -13.55
CA VAL A 20 4.92 10.04 -13.56
C VAL A 20 4.59 10.45 -12.13
N ASP A 21 4.40 9.44 -11.25
CA ASP A 21 4.15 9.62 -9.83
C ASP A 21 5.12 8.74 -9.03
N ALA A 22 6.11 9.37 -8.41
CA ALA A 22 7.04 8.68 -7.53
C ALA A 22 6.65 8.89 -6.07
N ILE A 23 6.44 7.79 -5.34
CA ILE A 23 6.15 7.80 -3.92
C ILE A 23 7.38 7.31 -3.18
N VAL A 24 7.89 8.14 -2.25
CA VAL A 24 8.98 7.74 -1.38
C VAL A 24 8.45 6.84 -0.27
N ALA A 25 9.10 5.70 -0.05
CA ALA A 25 8.74 4.79 1.04
C ALA A 25 8.92 5.47 2.40
N PRO A 26 8.01 5.26 3.37
CA PRO A 26 8.17 5.75 4.73
C PRO A 26 9.25 4.95 5.48
N ARG A 27 9.55 5.31 6.73
CA ARG A 27 10.45 4.50 7.58
C ARG A 27 9.81 3.18 8.01
N ALA A 28 8.51 3.19 8.21
CA ALA A 28 7.71 2.02 8.53
C ALA A 28 6.25 2.26 8.14
N TYR A 29 5.47 1.19 8.10
CA TYR A 29 4.00 1.29 8.13
C TYR A 29 3.50 0.89 9.52
N ALA A 30 2.34 1.40 9.89
CA ALA A 30 1.67 1.07 11.14
C ALA A 30 0.19 0.75 10.92
N VAL A 31 -0.32 -0.21 11.69
CA VAL A 31 -1.75 -0.49 11.83
C VAL A 31 -2.10 -0.41 13.31
N VAL A 32 -3.10 0.39 13.66
CA VAL A 32 -3.48 0.64 15.05
C VAL A 32 -4.31 -0.51 15.60
N ALA A 33 -4.00 -0.96 16.81
CA ALA A 33 -4.84 -1.93 17.53
C ALA A 33 -6.04 -1.20 18.15
N ASP A 34 -7.10 -1.08 17.39
CA ASP A 34 -8.37 -0.44 17.77
C ASP A 34 -9.50 -1.43 18.03
N GLY A 35 -9.19 -2.74 18.03
CA GLY A 35 -10.16 -3.81 18.23
C GLY A 35 -10.95 -4.20 16.98
N THR A 36 -10.73 -3.58 15.85
CA THR A 36 -11.47 -3.88 14.61
C THR A 36 -11.04 -5.17 13.90
N GLY A 37 -9.87 -5.73 14.27
CA GLY A 37 -9.31 -6.92 13.61
C GLY A 37 -8.36 -6.62 12.45
N ALA A 38 -8.21 -5.36 12.02
CA ALA A 38 -7.33 -4.96 10.92
C ALA A 38 -5.87 -5.40 11.14
N VAL A 39 -5.37 -5.26 12.38
CA VAL A 39 -4.01 -5.70 12.77
C VAL A 39 -3.78 -7.17 12.45
N GLU A 40 -4.69 -8.04 12.87
CA GLU A 40 -4.52 -9.49 12.69
C GLU A 40 -4.61 -9.88 11.22
N ARG A 41 -5.52 -9.27 10.47
CA ARG A 41 -5.69 -9.53 9.05
C ARG A 41 -4.44 -9.14 8.25
N VAL A 42 -3.93 -7.94 8.48
CA VAL A 42 -2.69 -7.46 7.82
C VAL A 42 -1.51 -8.33 8.25
N ARG A 43 -1.34 -8.61 9.55
CA ARG A 43 -0.24 -9.43 10.05
C ARG A 43 -0.23 -10.83 9.46
N ALA A 44 -1.38 -11.49 9.39
CA ALA A 44 -1.49 -12.84 8.82
C ALA A 44 -0.98 -12.89 7.38
N LEU A 45 -1.40 -11.93 6.55
CA LEU A 45 -0.95 -11.84 5.17
C LEU A 45 0.56 -11.56 5.06
N LEU A 46 1.06 -10.58 5.80
CA LEU A 46 2.49 -10.24 5.77
C LEU A 46 3.36 -11.41 6.21
N THR A 47 2.88 -12.22 7.18
CA THR A 47 3.57 -13.44 7.62
C THR A 47 3.68 -14.47 6.51
N LEU A 48 2.61 -14.67 5.71
CA LEU A 48 2.64 -15.57 4.54
C LEU A 48 3.68 -15.15 3.50
N HIS A 49 3.90 -13.86 3.36
CA HIS A 49 4.91 -13.30 2.45
C HIS A 49 6.33 -13.25 3.06
N GLY A 50 6.51 -13.65 4.32
CA GLY A 50 7.80 -13.58 5.01
C GLY A 50 8.24 -12.15 5.36
N ILE A 51 7.34 -11.19 5.34
CA ILE A 51 7.62 -9.78 5.69
C ILE A 51 7.72 -9.65 7.21
N ARG A 52 8.83 -9.05 7.67
CA ARG A 52 9.06 -8.81 9.10
C ARG A 52 8.06 -7.78 9.64
N THR A 53 7.45 -8.14 10.75
CA THR A 53 6.53 -7.27 11.48
C THR A 53 6.92 -7.21 12.96
N GLU A 54 6.60 -6.12 13.63
CA GLU A 54 6.83 -5.91 15.05
C GLU A 54 5.52 -5.56 15.75
N ARG A 55 5.27 -6.17 16.91
CA ARG A 55 4.15 -5.77 17.76
C ARG A 55 4.60 -4.72 18.76
N VAL A 56 3.80 -3.70 18.91
CA VAL A 56 3.97 -2.68 19.95
C VAL A 56 3.68 -3.33 21.30
N THR A 57 4.68 -3.34 22.18
CA THR A 57 4.61 -3.98 23.51
C THR A 57 4.18 -3.04 24.62
N GLY A 58 4.24 -1.72 24.37
CA GLY A 58 3.79 -0.67 25.30
C GLY A 58 3.32 0.55 24.51
N PRO A 59 2.35 1.31 25.01
CA PRO A 59 1.80 2.46 24.29
C PRO A 59 2.88 3.47 23.92
N ARG A 60 2.86 3.93 22.66
CA ARG A 60 3.78 4.98 22.20
C ARG A 60 3.13 5.86 21.16
N ALA A 61 3.66 7.06 20.96
CA ALA A 61 3.27 7.97 19.91
C ALA A 61 4.37 8.04 18.83
N VAL A 62 3.96 8.12 17.56
CA VAL A 62 4.87 8.28 16.43
C VAL A 62 4.36 9.37 15.49
N ALA A 63 5.28 10.04 14.79
CA ALA A 63 4.89 10.92 13.71
C ALA A 63 4.53 10.07 12.48
N ALA A 64 3.37 10.31 11.90
CA ALA A 64 2.88 9.54 10.78
C ALA A 64 2.12 10.42 9.77
N GLU A 65 1.91 9.86 8.59
CA GLU A 65 0.96 10.38 7.60
C GLU A 65 -0.18 9.39 7.44
N ALA A 66 -1.40 9.89 7.53
CA ALA A 66 -2.62 9.18 7.17
C ALA A 66 -2.99 9.50 5.73
N VAL A 67 -3.50 8.53 5.00
CA VAL A 67 -4.18 8.73 3.72
C VAL A 67 -5.67 8.81 3.99
N VAL A 68 -6.27 9.93 3.60
CA VAL A 68 -7.71 10.19 3.76
C VAL A 68 -8.33 10.18 2.37
N PRO A 69 -9.11 9.17 2.00
CA PRO A 69 -9.79 9.13 0.71
C PRO A 69 -10.89 10.20 0.64
N GLY A 70 -10.95 10.91 -0.48
CA GLY A 70 -12.08 11.77 -0.82
C GLY A 70 -13.20 11.03 -1.53
N GLY A 71 -12.99 9.75 -1.83
CA GLY A 71 -13.95 8.83 -2.40
C GLY A 71 -13.34 7.44 -2.59
N LEU A 72 -14.22 6.44 -2.77
CA LEU A 72 -13.85 5.06 -3.06
C LEU A 72 -14.41 4.70 -4.44
N ALA A 73 -13.54 4.48 -5.42
CA ALA A 73 -13.93 4.02 -6.74
C ALA A 73 -13.77 2.50 -6.85
N ARG A 74 -14.78 1.82 -7.40
CA ARG A 74 -14.71 0.40 -7.74
C ARG A 74 -14.57 0.24 -9.24
N SER A 75 -13.84 -0.80 -9.66
CA SER A 75 -13.72 -1.14 -11.07
C SER A 75 -15.08 -1.54 -11.64
N GLU A 76 -15.33 -1.15 -12.90
CA GLU A 76 -16.56 -1.56 -13.63
C GLU A 76 -16.56 -3.03 -14.02
N ARG A 77 -15.40 -3.66 -14.01
CA ARG A 77 -15.21 -5.06 -14.39
C ARG A 77 -14.34 -5.75 -13.35
N ALA A 78 -14.77 -6.93 -12.94
CA ALA A 78 -13.98 -7.76 -12.04
C ALA A 78 -12.64 -8.16 -12.70
N THR A 79 -11.56 -8.02 -11.95
CA THR A 79 -10.23 -8.51 -12.29
C THR A 79 -9.93 -9.72 -11.42
N GLN A 80 -9.65 -10.87 -12.03
CA GLN A 80 -9.36 -12.12 -11.30
C GLN A 80 -10.43 -12.50 -10.24
N GLY A 81 -11.68 -12.13 -10.51
CA GLY A 81 -12.82 -12.49 -9.66
C GLY A 81 -13.14 -11.52 -8.52
N HIS A 82 -12.48 -10.35 -8.46
CA HIS A 82 -12.80 -9.30 -7.49
C HIS A 82 -12.91 -7.93 -8.15
N ASP A 83 -13.64 -7.02 -7.52
CA ASP A 83 -13.79 -5.63 -7.96
C ASP A 83 -12.75 -4.79 -7.24
N GLU A 84 -11.73 -4.32 -7.97
CA GLU A 84 -10.68 -3.47 -7.41
C GLU A 84 -11.27 -2.21 -6.78
N ILE A 85 -10.73 -1.83 -5.61
CA ILE A 85 -11.02 -0.54 -4.97
C ILE A 85 -9.82 0.38 -5.12
N ARG A 86 -10.09 1.65 -5.45
CA ARG A 86 -9.09 2.72 -5.49
C ARG A 86 -9.54 3.89 -4.63
N LEU A 87 -8.60 4.41 -3.85
CA LEU A 87 -8.82 5.62 -3.08
C LEU A 87 -8.64 6.83 -4.01
N VAL A 88 -9.74 7.48 -4.38
CA VAL A 88 -9.73 8.64 -5.28
C VAL A 88 -9.78 9.95 -4.50
N ASN A 89 -9.23 11.04 -5.10
CA ASN A 89 -9.15 12.36 -4.48
C ASN A 89 -8.54 12.32 -3.06
N SER A 90 -7.59 11.42 -2.86
CA SER A 90 -6.95 11.19 -1.56
C SER A 90 -6.03 12.35 -1.19
N ARG A 91 -5.97 12.65 0.10
CA ARG A 91 -5.02 13.59 0.67
C ARG A 91 -4.20 12.94 1.77
N ARG A 92 -2.93 13.32 1.88
CA ARG A 92 -2.07 12.91 2.99
C ARG A 92 -2.16 13.95 4.10
N GLN A 93 -2.35 13.49 5.31
CA GLN A 93 -2.42 14.34 6.49
C GLN A 93 -1.44 13.86 7.54
N ARG A 94 -0.62 14.79 8.05
CA ARG A 94 0.28 14.50 9.17
C ARG A 94 -0.54 14.26 10.44
N ARG A 95 -0.10 13.27 11.21
CA ARG A 95 -0.71 12.85 12.47
C ARG A 95 0.39 12.59 13.51
N THR A 96 0.09 12.88 14.75
CA THR A 96 0.72 12.18 15.87
C THR A 96 -0.15 10.96 16.14
N LEU A 97 0.34 9.80 15.75
CA LEU A 97 -0.38 8.54 15.85
C LEU A 97 -0.11 7.89 17.20
N SER A 98 -1.15 7.66 17.98
CA SER A 98 -1.07 6.86 19.20
C SER A 98 -1.15 5.38 18.85
N LEU A 99 -0.14 4.62 19.23
CA LEU A 99 -0.04 3.19 19.00
C LEU A 99 -0.22 2.46 20.35
N PRO A 100 -1.41 1.96 20.68
CA PRO A 100 -1.61 1.13 21.84
C PRO A 100 -0.85 -0.19 21.71
N THR A 101 -0.69 -0.89 22.85
CA THR A 101 -0.15 -2.26 22.88
C THR A 101 -0.91 -3.15 21.92
N GLY A 102 -0.19 -3.95 21.15
CA GLY A 102 -0.77 -4.83 20.13
C GLY A 102 -0.82 -4.22 18.73
N SER A 103 -0.61 -2.91 18.56
CA SER A 103 -0.46 -2.30 17.23
C SER A 103 0.67 -2.95 16.44
N LEU A 104 0.57 -2.93 15.12
CA LEU A 104 1.56 -3.51 14.21
C LEU A 104 2.44 -2.42 13.64
N ILE A 105 3.75 -2.67 13.62
CA ILE A 105 4.74 -1.90 12.88
C ILE A 105 5.37 -2.80 11.82
N VAL A 106 5.55 -2.27 10.64
CA VAL A 106 6.23 -2.94 9.53
C VAL A 106 7.42 -2.08 9.11
N PRO A 107 8.62 -2.37 9.64
CA PRO A 107 9.83 -1.60 9.31
C PRO A 107 10.18 -1.74 7.84
N MET A 108 10.68 -0.65 7.23
CA MET A 108 11.10 -0.67 5.84
C MET A 108 12.60 -0.95 5.66
N ASP A 109 13.35 -1.15 6.75
CA ASP A 109 14.75 -1.59 6.75
C ASP A 109 14.87 -3.12 6.72
N GLN A 110 14.23 -3.77 5.77
CA GLN A 110 14.19 -5.23 5.62
C GLN A 110 14.36 -5.65 4.16
N PRO A 111 14.82 -6.89 3.89
CA PRO A 111 15.02 -7.37 2.51
C PRO A 111 13.76 -7.29 1.64
N LEU A 112 12.59 -7.53 2.21
CA LEU A 112 11.29 -7.49 1.52
C LEU A 112 10.61 -6.12 1.58
N ALA A 113 11.34 -5.04 1.86
CA ALA A 113 10.79 -3.69 1.96
C ALA A 113 10.00 -3.26 0.72
N ARG A 114 10.49 -3.62 -0.48
CA ARG A 114 9.78 -3.27 -1.73
C ARG A 114 8.43 -3.96 -1.83
N LEU A 115 8.34 -5.23 -1.46
CA LEU A 115 7.08 -5.96 -1.41
C LEU A 115 6.16 -5.39 -0.33
N ALA A 116 6.70 -5.12 0.87
CA ALA A 116 5.94 -4.48 1.94
C ALA A 116 5.38 -3.12 1.51
N PHE A 117 6.16 -2.32 0.76
CA PHE A 117 5.71 -1.06 0.19
C PHE A 117 4.51 -1.25 -0.74
N HIS A 118 4.61 -2.15 -1.71
CA HIS A 118 3.52 -2.40 -2.66
C HIS A 118 2.24 -2.87 -1.97
N LEU A 119 2.36 -3.74 -0.98
CA LEU A 119 1.20 -4.25 -0.26
C LEU A 119 0.55 -3.21 0.65
N LEU A 120 1.36 -2.39 1.33
CA LEU A 120 0.90 -1.53 2.43
C LEU A 120 0.64 -0.07 2.03
N GLU A 121 1.16 0.39 0.89
CA GLU A 121 0.87 1.76 0.45
C GLU A 121 -0.62 1.88 0.10
N PRO A 122 -1.41 2.71 0.81
CA PRO A 122 -2.86 2.75 0.63
C PRO A 122 -3.32 3.13 -0.78
N ILE A 123 -2.47 3.83 -1.53
CA ILE A 123 -2.76 4.25 -2.92
C ILE A 123 -2.01 3.40 -3.97
N SER A 124 -1.50 2.23 -3.57
CA SER A 124 -0.88 1.29 -4.50
C SER A 124 -1.90 0.70 -5.46
N ASP A 125 -1.52 0.54 -6.72
CA ASP A 125 -2.36 -0.11 -7.73
C ASP A 125 -2.51 -1.62 -7.52
N ASP A 126 -1.65 -2.21 -6.66
CA ASP A 126 -1.59 -3.66 -6.42
C ASP A 126 -1.36 -3.94 -4.92
N GLY A 127 -2.05 -3.20 -4.06
CA GLY A 127 -1.93 -3.26 -2.61
C GLY A 127 -3.14 -3.88 -1.92
N LEU A 128 -3.06 -3.98 -0.58
CA LEU A 128 -4.14 -4.55 0.25
C LEU A 128 -5.48 -3.83 0.10
N VAL A 129 -5.45 -2.53 -0.20
CA VAL A 129 -6.64 -1.74 -0.49
C VAL A 129 -7.24 -2.21 -1.82
N THR A 130 -6.46 -2.20 -2.89
CA THR A 130 -6.93 -2.57 -4.24
C THR A 130 -7.49 -3.99 -4.29
N TRP A 131 -6.87 -4.92 -3.54
CA TRP A 131 -7.29 -6.32 -3.47
C TRP A 131 -8.38 -6.62 -2.41
N ASN A 132 -9.11 -5.62 -1.94
CA ASN A 132 -10.28 -5.76 -1.05
C ASN A 132 -9.99 -6.36 0.34
N PHE A 133 -8.71 -6.41 0.76
CA PHE A 133 -8.36 -6.93 2.09
C PHE A 133 -8.80 -6.02 3.23
N LEU A 134 -9.05 -4.74 2.93
CA LEU A 134 -9.29 -3.70 3.92
C LEU A 134 -10.64 -2.99 3.75
N ASP A 135 -11.52 -3.50 2.89
CA ASP A 135 -12.82 -2.88 2.55
C ASP A 135 -13.65 -2.48 3.77
N GLU A 136 -13.67 -3.35 4.79
CA GLU A 136 -14.45 -3.15 6.02
C GLU A 136 -14.03 -1.90 6.82
N TRP A 137 -12.79 -1.43 6.61
CA TRP A 137 -12.20 -0.31 7.32
C TRP A 137 -12.02 0.95 6.45
N LEU A 138 -12.39 0.87 5.18
CA LEU A 138 -12.30 2.01 4.28
C LEU A 138 -13.56 2.84 4.33
N ILE A 139 -13.44 4.07 4.83
CA ILE A 139 -14.54 5.02 4.93
C ILE A 139 -14.08 6.34 4.31
N GLU A 140 -14.88 6.86 3.39
CA GLU A 140 -14.65 8.18 2.80
C GLU A 140 -14.51 9.26 3.87
N GLY A 141 -13.53 10.12 3.73
CA GLY A 141 -13.25 11.21 4.66
C GLY A 141 -12.57 10.81 5.97
N LYS A 142 -12.35 9.51 6.23
CA LYS A 142 -11.62 9.01 7.41
C LYS A 142 -10.23 8.51 7.02
N ASP A 143 -9.35 8.40 8.02
CA ASP A 143 -8.02 7.84 7.83
C ASP A 143 -8.12 6.38 7.35
N ALA A 144 -7.39 6.02 6.29
CA ALA A 144 -7.23 4.63 5.91
C ALA A 144 -6.52 3.85 7.02
N PRO A 145 -6.77 2.53 7.19
CA PRO A 145 -6.29 1.76 8.34
C PRO A 145 -4.77 1.58 8.41
N ILE A 146 -4.05 1.89 7.32
CA ILE A 146 -2.58 1.81 7.26
C ILE A 146 -2.00 3.22 7.27
N PHE A 147 -1.10 3.46 8.21
CA PHE A 147 -0.41 4.73 8.40
C PHE A 147 1.05 4.63 7.96
N ARG A 148 1.57 5.69 7.39
CA ARG A 148 2.96 5.85 6.98
C ARG A 148 3.74 6.50 8.11
N VAL A 149 4.61 5.78 8.80
CA VAL A 149 5.45 6.31 9.89
C VAL A 149 6.63 7.07 9.30
N THR A 150 6.79 8.34 9.70
CA THR A 150 7.81 9.24 9.15
C THR A 150 9.01 9.45 10.07
N GLN A 151 8.82 9.28 11.38
CA GLN A 151 9.86 9.40 12.41
C GLN A 151 9.63 8.37 13.51
#